data_c9414cc5f083eb425525cfab92bad2f7
#
_entry.id   c9414cc5f083eb425525cfab92bad2f7
#
_cell.length_a   1.000
_cell.length_b   1.000
_cell.length_c   1.000
_cell.angle_alpha   90.00
_cell.angle_beta   90.00
_cell.angle_gamma   90.00
#
_symmetry.space_group_name_H-M   'P 1'
#
loop_
_entity.id
_entity.type
_entity.pdbx_description
1 polymer ?
#
loop_
_entity_poly.entity_id
_entity_poly.type
_entity_poly.pdbx_seq_one_letter_code
_entity_poly.pdbx_strand_id
1 'polypeptide(L)'
;MDRKTTSLGMDRRTLVASMAAVPAFALTHRAFAQQNEVTAIDIALEPDATMVQRAKDANARLRKSFPKGFALDETHHPHVSVLQQFVRTADLDTIFAAANAIMAKEKPTAWTLKAIKYYYIPDPPFGLAGIVAGPTDDLHRLQDELIAAVKPYTVKTGTPAAFFSEEGGRDIQKSLIEYVANFVEIAAGKRFNPHVTIGVGTEKYLNKILAEPFPSFTFSPAGASVYQLGTFGTARKELKALTLSP
;
A
#
# COMPACT_ATOMS: atom_id res chain seq x y z
N MET A 1 -28.17 -8.04 -89.48
CA MET A 1 -27.62 -6.94 -88.69
C MET A 1 -27.24 -7.53 -87.33
N ASP A 2 -25.99 -7.97 -87.27
CA ASP A 2 -25.43 -8.70 -86.11
C ASP A 2 -24.98 -7.73 -84.97
N ARG A 3 -25.37 -8.05 -83.79
CA ARG A 3 -24.65 -7.50 -82.60
C ARG A 3 -24.13 -8.68 -81.82
N LYS A 4 -22.82 -8.83 -81.87
CA LYS A 4 -22.03 -9.69 -81.04
C LYS A 4 -22.02 -9.13 -79.60
N THR A 5 -22.45 -9.95 -78.65
CA THR A 5 -22.25 -9.72 -77.23
C THR A 5 -20.98 -10.45 -76.79
N THR A 6 -19.99 -9.67 -76.37
CA THR A 6 -18.71 -10.17 -75.84
C THR A 6 -18.86 -10.39 -74.31
N SER A 7 -18.78 -11.64 -73.88
CA SER A 7 -18.71 -12.03 -72.49
C SER A 7 -17.30 -11.75 -71.96
N LEU A 8 -17.16 -10.92 -70.93
CA LEU A 8 -15.95 -10.75 -70.17
C LEU A 8 -16.00 -11.70 -68.94
N GLY A 9 -15.21 -12.78 -69.04
CA GLY A 9 -14.98 -13.64 -67.92
C GLY A 9 -14.23 -12.92 -66.82
N MET A 10 -14.77 -12.96 -65.62
CA MET A 10 -14.15 -12.42 -64.44
C MET A 10 -13.35 -13.53 -63.72
N ASP A 11 -12.06 -13.42 -63.81
CA ASP A 11 -11.08 -14.35 -63.24
C ASP A 11 -11.10 -14.30 -61.70
N ARG A 12 -11.45 -15.40 -61.09
CA ARG A 12 -11.37 -15.62 -59.63
C ARG A 12 -9.96 -16.10 -59.31
N ARG A 13 -9.09 -15.23 -58.85
CA ARG A 13 -7.91 -15.57 -58.03
C ARG A 13 -7.11 -14.33 -57.68
N THR A 14 -7.36 -13.81 -56.48
CA THR A 14 -6.26 -13.37 -55.58
C THR A 14 -6.89 -12.89 -54.26
N LEU A 15 -7.14 -13.84 -53.37
CA LEU A 15 -7.33 -13.53 -51.94
C LEU A 15 -5.93 -13.41 -51.38
N VAL A 16 -5.42 -12.19 -51.31
CA VAL A 16 -4.18 -11.86 -50.55
C VAL A 16 -4.59 -11.81 -49.09
N ALA A 17 -4.25 -12.87 -48.36
CA ALA A 17 -4.31 -12.90 -46.91
C ALA A 17 -3.27 -11.90 -46.37
N SER A 18 -3.71 -10.70 -46.02
CA SER A 18 -2.92 -9.77 -45.23
C SER A 18 -2.82 -10.31 -43.80
N MET A 19 -1.80 -11.11 -43.51
CA MET A 19 -1.38 -11.38 -42.14
C MET A 19 -0.88 -10.04 -41.55
N ALA A 20 -1.71 -9.48 -40.67
CA ALA A 20 -1.27 -8.37 -39.84
C ALA A 20 -0.17 -8.88 -38.93
N ALA A 21 1.08 -8.60 -39.28
CA ALA A 21 2.22 -8.75 -38.39
C ALA A 21 2.03 -7.74 -37.25
N VAL A 22 1.52 -8.20 -36.10
CA VAL A 22 1.56 -7.44 -34.86
C VAL A 22 3.04 -7.23 -34.53
N PRO A 23 3.54 -5.99 -34.45
CA PRO A 23 4.95 -5.77 -34.25
C PRO A 23 5.34 -6.28 -32.87
N ALA A 24 6.22 -7.29 -32.83
CA ALA A 24 6.84 -7.82 -31.60
C ALA A 24 7.53 -6.73 -30.75
N PHE A 25 7.77 -5.57 -31.34
CA PHE A 25 8.33 -4.38 -30.70
C PHE A 25 7.44 -3.80 -29.58
N ALA A 26 6.12 -3.88 -29.66
CA ALA A 26 5.23 -3.32 -28.65
C ALA A 26 5.22 -4.14 -27.35
N LEU A 27 5.44 -5.43 -27.42
CA LEU A 27 5.53 -6.32 -26.25
C LEU A 27 6.87 -6.15 -25.51
N THR A 28 7.97 -5.97 -26.24
CA THR A 28 9.29 -5.76 -25.63
C THR A 28 9.37 -4.42 -24.92
N HIS A 29 8.82 -3.35 -25.48
CA HIS A 29 8.83 -2.02 -24.82
C HIS A 29 7.98 -2.00 -23.54
N ARG A 30 6.85 -2.71 -23.49
CA ARG A 30 6.07 -2.85 -22.25
C ARG A 30 6.82 -3.64 -21.19
N ALA A 31 7.49 -4.72 -21.55
CA ALA A 31 8.29 -5.52 -20.62
C ALA A 31 9.48 -4.73 -20.05
N PHE A 32 10.18 -3.95 -20.89
CA PHE A 32 11.28 -3.10 -20.44
C PHE A 32 10.81 -1.91 -19.60
N ALA A 33 9.65 -1.29 -19.93
CA ALA A 33 9.08 -0.23 -19.11
C ALA A 33 8.70 -0.76 -17.72
N GLN A 34 8.07 -1.93 -17.64
CA GLN A 34 7.66 -2.55 -16.39
C GLN A 34 8.86 -2.97 -15.51
N GLN A 35 10.01 -3.34 -16.10
CA GLN A 35 11.25 -3.65 -15.36
C GLN A 35 11.84 -2.44 -14.62
N ASN A 36 11.57 -1.23 -15.08
CA ASN A 36 12.07 0.01 -14.48
C ASN A 36 11.02 0.72 -13.62
N GLU A 37 9.80 0.21 -13.55
CA GLU A 37 8.78 0.78 -12.69
C GLU A 37 9.04 0.46 -11.23
N VAL A 38 8.73 1.43 -10.38
CA VAL A 38 8.88 1.36 -8.93
C VAL A 38 7.50 1.45 -8.29
N THR A 39 7.26 0.59 -7.32
CA THR A 39 6.04 0.63 -6.49
C THR A 39 6.41 0.92 -5.05
N ALA A 40 5.72 1.88 -4.42
CA ALA A 40 5.78 2.12 -2.99
C ALA A 40 4.81 1.16 -2.30
N ILE A 41 5.34 0.19 -1.56
CA ILE A 41 4.53 -0.83 -0.88
C ILE A 41 4.50 -0.63 0.62
N ASP A 42 3.41 -1.14 1.24
CA ASP A 42 3.28 -1.38 2.67
C ASP A 42 2.90 -2.85 2.89
N ILE A 43 3.71 -3.58 3.65
CA ILE A 43 3.32 -4.90 4.17
C ILE A 43 2.76 -4.66 5.55
N ALA A 44 1.47 -4.90 5.72
CA ALA A 44 0.71 -4.48 6.88
C ALA A 44 -0.11 -5.61 7.51
N LEU A 45 -0.32 -5.52 8.82
CA LEU A 45 -1.29 -6.33 9.55
C LEU A 45 -2.63 -5.58 9.60
N GLU A 46 -3.70 -6.27 9.30
CA GLU A 46 -5.06 -5.77 9.40
C GLU A 46 -5.61 -6.12 10.78
N PRO A 47 -6.05 -5.13 11.57
CA PRO A 47 -6.54 -5.38 12.91
C PRO A 47 -7.96 -5.96 12.91
N ASP A 48 -8.33 -6.58 14.01
CA ASP A 48 -9.69 -7.08 14.25
C ASP A 48 -10.72 -5.95 14.37
N ALA A 49 -12.00 -6.35 14.44
CA ALA A 49 -13.12 -5.43 14.54
C ALA A 49 -13.03 -4.50 15.76
N THR A 50 -12.38 -4.91 16.85
CA THR A 50 -12.21 -4.09 18.07
C THR A 50 -11.35 -2.87 17.76
N MET A 51 -10.18 -3.04 17.17
CA MET A 51 -9.31 -1.92 16.79
C MET A 51 -9.92 -1.12 15.65
N VAL A 52 -10.51 -1.77 14.65
CA VAL A 52 -11.17 -1.07 13.52
C VAL A 52 -12.24 -0.11 14.02
N GLN A 53 -13.10 -0.54 14.95
CA GLN A 53 -14.16 0.31 15.50
C GLN A 53 -13.55 1.49 16.28
N ARG A 54 -12.57 1.24 17.15
CA ARG A 54 -11.87 2.29 17.91
C ARG A 54 -11.18 3.31 17.01
N ALA A 55 -10.53 2.85 15.94
CA ALA A 55 -9.90 3.71 14.96
C ALA A 55 -10.93 4.58 14.20
N LYS A 56 -12.06 4.00 13.76
CA LYS A 56 -13.15 4.72 13.10
C LYS A 56 -13.81 5.75 14.01
N ASP A 57 -14.04 5.43 15.29
CA ASP A 57 -14.59 6.37 16.27
C ASP A 57 -13.65 7.57 16.48
N ALA A 58 -12.35 7.31 16.61
CA ALA A 58 -11.34 8.35 16.73
C ALA A 58 -11.24 9.20 15.45
N ASN A 59 -11.27 8.56 14.27
CA ASN A 59 -11.30 9.25 12.97
C ASN A 59 -12.53 10.17 12.84
N ALA A 60 -13.71 9.70 13.24
CA ALA A 60 -14.92 10.52 13.21
C ALA A 60 -14.78 11.77 14.10
N ARG A 61 -14.12 11.68 15.26
CA ARG A 61 -13.80 12.84 16.13
C ARG A 61 -12.83 13.80 15.44
N LEU A 62 -11.76 13.29 14.80
CA LEU A 62 -10.81 14.11 14.04
C LEU A 62 -11.51 14.85 12.90
N ARG A 63 -12.31 14.17 12.13
CA ARG A 63 -13.05 14.76 10.99
C ARG A 63 -14.08 15.81 11.40
N LYS A 64 -14.66 15.73 12.60
CA LYS A 64 -15.48 16.82 13.15
C LYS A 64 -14.66 18.08 13.39
N SER A 65 -13.38 17.94 13.83
CA SER A 65 -12.47 19.04 14.04
C SER A 65 -11.79 19.53 12.74
N PHE A 66 -11.54 18.61 11.80
CA PHE A 66 -10.90 18.89 10.52
C PHE A 66 -11.60 18.10 9.40
N PRO A 67 -12.70 18.61 8.81
CA PRO A 67 -13.51 17.89 7.80
C PRO A 67 -12.77 17.52 6.52
N LYS A 68 -11.64 18.19 6.21
CA LYS A 68 -10.79 17.90 5.05
C LYS A 68 -9.89 16.66 5.25
N GLY A 69 -9.84 16.10 6.45
CA GLY A 69 -9.14 14.83 6.71
C GLY A 69 -9.84 13.66 6.03
N PHE A 70 -9.09 12.62 5.71
CA PHE A 70 -9.63 11.41 5.09
C PHE A 70 -10.49 10.60 6.07
N ALA A 71 -11.43 9.82 5.54
CA ALA A 71 -12.21 8.83 6.29
C ALA A 71 -11.46 7.50 6.35
N LEU A 72 -11.61 6.75 7.45
CA LEU A 72 -11.24 5.34 7.49
C LEU A 72 -12.40 4.51 6.92
N ASP A 73 -12.28 4.15 5.67
CA ASP A 73 -13.26 3.42 4.87
C ASP A 73 -12.56 2.39 3.96
N GLU A 74 -13.22 1.97 2.90
CA GLU A 74 -12.70 1.02 1.91
C GLU A 74 -11.51 1.57 1.09
N THR A 75 -11.26 2.88 1.16
CA THR A 75 -10.15 3.54 0.45
C THR A 75 -8.97 3.89 1.34
N HIS A 76 -9.14 3.82 2.66
CA HIS A 76 -8.11 4.05 3.68
C HIS A 76 -8.28 3.02 4.79
N HIS A 77 -7.68 1.86 4.57
CA HIS A 77 -7.81 0.73 5.48
C HIS A 77 -7.06 0.95 6.81
N PRO A 78 -7.72 0.76 7.99
CA PRO A 78 -6.99 0.68 9.25
C PRO A 78 -6.01 -0.49 9.22
N HIS A 79 -4.73 -0.21 9.50
CA HIS A 79 -3.66 -1.21 9.43
C HIS A 79 -2.52 -0.85 10.37
N VAL A 80 -1.67 -1.83 10.67
CA VAL A 80 -0.37 -1.63 11.31
C VAL A 80 0.70 -1.90 10.27
N SER A 81 1.37 -0.85 9.80
CA SER A 81 2.52 -0.99 8.89
C SER A 81 3.64 -1.74 9.57
N VAL A 82 4.12 -2.81 8.95
CA VAL A 82 5.30 -3.55 9.40
C VAL A 82 6.50 -3.16 8.56
N LEU A 83 6.34 -2.98 7.25
CA LEU A 83 7.42 -2.59 6.35
C LEU A 83 6.90 -1.73 5.21
N GLN A 84 7.41 -0.49 5.09
CA GLN A 84 7.22 0.35 3.91
C GLN A 84 8.51 0.43 3.11
N GLN A 85 8.44 0.25 1.78
CA GLN A 85 9.62 0.28 0.91
C GLN A 85 9.25 0.63 -0.54
N PHE A 86 10.22 1.18 -1.25
CA PHE A 86 10.20 1.21 -2.70
C PHE A 86 10.78 -0.10 -3.25
N VAL A 87 10.04 -0.75 -4.12
CA VAL A 87 10.45 -2.02 -4.74
C VAL A 87 10.30 -1.95 -6.26
N ARG A 88 11.04 -2.80 -6.97
CA ARG A 88 10.81 -2.95 -8.41
C ARG A 88 9.46 -3.62 -8.63
N THR A 89 8.61 -3.01 -9.44
CA THR A 89 7.26 -3.53 -9.77
C THR A 89 7.32 -4.95 -10.35
N ALA A 90 8.36 -5.25 -11.10
CA ALA A 90 8.57 -6.58 -11.68
C ALA A 90 8.80 -7.70 -10.65
N ASP A 91 9.18 -7.36 -9.42
CA ASP A 91 9.48 -8.34 -8.35
C ASP A 91 8.30 -8.54 -7.38
N LEU A 92 7.15 -7.89 -7.60
CA LEU A 92 6.02 -7.95 -6.68
C LEU A 92 5.55 -9.38 -6.39
N ASP A 93 5.44 -10.25 -7.39
CA ASP A 93 5.01 -11.64 -7.17
C ASP A 93 5.97 -12.41 -6.27
N THR A 94 7.28 -12.17 -6.40
CA THR A 94 8.29 -12.78 -5.53
C THR A 94 8.20 -12.25 -4.11
N ILE A 95 7.95 -10.93 -3.95
CA ILE A 95 7.74 -10.30 -2.64
C ILE A 95 6.47 -10.86 -1.98
N PHE A 96 5.37 -11.02 -2.74
CA PHE A 96 4.13 -11.60 -2.23
C PHE A 96 4.34 -13.05 -1.74
N ALA A 97 5.07 -13.85 -2.50
CA ALA A 97 5.39 -15.23 -2.10
C ALA A 97 6.23 -15.27 -0.80
N ALA A 98 7.25 -14.42 -0.70
CA ALA A 98 8.09 -14.32 0.49
C ALA A 98 7.30 -13.84 1.72
N ALA A 99 6.48 -12.80 1.55
CA ALA A 99 5.62 -12.29 2.64
C ALA A 99 4.61 -13.36 3.10
N ASN A 100 3.99 -14.09 2.17
CA ASN A 100 3.09 -15.20 2.48
C ASN A 100 3.79 -16.30 3.32
N ALA A 101 4.99 -16.69 2.93
CA ALA A 101 5.75 -17.72 3.67
C ALA A 101 6.07 -17.27 5.11
N ILE A 102 6.43 -16.01 5.29
CA ILE A 102 6.68 -15.42 6.61
C ILE A 102 5.39 -15.38 7.44
N MET A 103 4.28 -14.88 6.87
CA MET A 103 2.99 -14.82 7.59
C MET A 103 2.49 -16.21 8.01
N ALA A 104 2.65 -17.22 7.16
CA ALA A 104 2.30 -18.61 7.49
C ALA A 104 3.13 -19.18 8.65
N LYS A 105 4.40 -18.80 8.75
CA LYS A 105 5.31 -19.19 9.84
C LYS A 105 4.97 -18.46 11.13
N GLU A 106 4.81 -17.14 11.08
CA GLU A 106 4.65 -16.27 12.24
C GLU A 106 3.25 -16.33 12.87
N LYS A 107 2.23 -16.71 12.09
CA LYS A 107 0.83 -16.86 12.54
C LYS A 107 0.31 -15.65 13.34
N PRO A 108 0.35 -14.45 12.80
CA PRO A 108 0.02 -13.23 13.55
C PRO A 108 -1.42 -13.20 14.08
N THR A 109 -2.34 -14.00 13.52
CA THR A 109 -3.72 -14.13 14.05
C THR A 109 -3.79 -14.71 15.46
N ALA A 110 -2.75 -15.41 15.90
CA ALA A 110 -2.65 -15.93 17.27
C ALA A 110 -2.14 -14.89 18.29
N TRP A 111 -1.69 -13.72 17.83
CA TRP A 111 -1.14 -12.69 18.70
C TRP A 111 -2.22 -11.86 19.37
N THR A 112 -1.91 -11.41 20.60
CA THR A 112 -2.71 -10.39 21.29
C THR A 112 -1.85 -9.14 21.45
N LEU A 113 -2.23 -8.09 20.75
CA LEU A 113 -1.59 -6.78 20.80
C LEU A 113 -2.33 -5.86 21.76
N LYS A 114 -1.65 -4.87 22.32
CA LYS A 114 -2.23 -3.90 23.25
C LYS A 114 -2.14 -2.49 22.68
N ALA A 115 -3.27 -1.84 22.48
CA ALA A 115 -3.34 -0.42 22.22
C ALA A 115 -3.05 0.37 23.52
N ILE A 116 -2.10 1.29 23.49
CA ILE A 116 -1.55 1.89 24.71
C ILE A 116 -1.71 3.40 24.82
N LYS A 117 -1.79 4.12 23.70
CA LYS A 117 -1.90 5.60 23.69
C LYS A 117 -2.26 6.14 22.32
N TYR A 118 -2.73 7.38 22.27
CA TYR A 118 -2.69 8.19 21.06
C TYR A 118 -1.30 8.76 20.83
N TYR A 119 -0.97 9.06 19.56
CA TYR A 119 0.19 9.85 19.17
C TYR A 119 -0.12 10.59 17.87
N TYR A 120 0.74 11.50 17.45
CA TYR A 120 0.70 12.03 16.08
C TYR A 120 2.10 12.36 15.56
N ILE A 121 2.22 12.36 14.24
CA ILE A 121 3.38 12.85 13.50
C ILE A 121 3.07 14.31 13.15
N PRO A 122 3.88 15.28 13.62
CA PRO A 122 3.67 16.71 13.34
C PRO A 122 3.84 17.02 11.85
N ASP A 123 2.93 17.82 11.31
CA ASP A 123 2.98 18.44 9.97
C ASP A 123 2.27 19.81 10.08
N PRO A 124 2.90 20.80 10.77
CA PRO A 124 2.24 22.04 11.16
C PRO A 124 1.59 22.78 9.99
N PRO A 125 0.36 23.30 10.16
CA PRO A 125 -0.42 23.41 11.41
C PRO A 125 -1.27 22.16 11.74
N PHE A 126 -0.97 21.02 11.13
CA PHE A 126 -1.68 19.75 11.24
C PHE A 126 -0.77 18.66 11.81
N GLY A 127 -1.29 17.44 11.87
CA GLY A 127 -0.55 16.24 12.15
C GLY A 127 -1.34 14.99 11.76
N LEU A 128 -0.61 13.90 11.53
CA LEU A 128 -1.16 12.59 11.23
C LEU A 128 -1.23 11.79 12.53
N ALA A 129 -2.45 11.53 13.00
CA ALA A 129 -2.70 10.89 14.29
C ALA A 129 -2.81 9.36 14.15
N GLY A 130 -2.46 8.66 15.23
CA GLY A 130 -2.56 7.20 15.32
C GLY A 130 -2.82 6.70 16.74
N ILE A 131 -3.21 5.43 16.83
CA ILE A 131 -3.27 4.63 18.05
C ILE A 131 -2.05 3.72 18.06
N VAL A 132 -1.19 3.85 19.06
CA VAL A 132 0.02 3.04 19.20
C VAL A 132 -0.35 1.66 19.72
N ALA A 133 0.06 0.61 18.99
CA ALA A 133 0.15 -0.74 19.50
C ALA A 133 1.48 -0.90 20.26
N GLY A 134 1.44 -1.39 21.49
CA GLY A 134 2.68 -1.65 22.22
C GLY A 134 3.56 -2.63 21.42
N PRO A 135 4.83 -2.30 21.15
CA PRO A 135 5.71 -3.20 20.42
C PRO A 135 5.92 -4.50 21.21
N THR A 136 5.98 -5.62 20.51
CA THR A 136 6.24 -6.96 21.07
C THR A 136 7.42 -7.59 20.35
N ASP A 137 8.03 -8.61 20.96
CA ASP A 137 9.11 -9.36 20.31
C ASP A 137 8.63 -10.02 19.00
N ASP A 138 7.38 -10.46 18.94
CA ASP A 138 6.78 -11.03 17.73
C ASP A 138 6.68 -10.00 16.60
N LEU A 139 6.24 -8.77 16.90
CA LEU A 139 6.19 -7.67 15.91
C LEU A 139 7.59 -7.29 15.43
N HIS A 140 8.58 -7.24 16.31
CA HIS A 140 9.97 -6.98 15.94
C HIS A 140 10.53 -8.08 15.04
N ARG A 141 10.32 -9.34 15.41
CA ARG A 141 10.77 -10.51 14.62
C ARG A 141 10.13 -10.50 13.22
N LEU A 142 8.81 -10.28 13.15
CA LEU A 142 8.10 -10.16 11.86
C LEU A 142 8.69 -9.04 11.00
N GLN A 143 8.95 -7.87 11.59
CA GLN A 143 9.56 -6.75 10.88
C GLN A 143 10.93 -7.11 10.34
N ASP A 144 11.80 -7.71 11.15
CA ASP A 144 13.16 -8.08 10.77
C ASP A 144 13.16 -9.13 9.63
N GLU A 145 12.27 -10.13 9.70
CA GLU A 145 12.14 -11.15 8.67
C GLU A 145 11.63 -10.56 7.34
N LEU A 146 10.63 -9.67 7.38
CA LEU A 146 10.13 -9.00 6.19
C LEU A 146 11.19 -8.06 5.58
N ILE A 147 11.93 -7.31 6.39
CA ILE A 147 13.03 -6.46 5.92
C ILE A 147 14.07 -7.33 5.19
N ALA A 148 14.50 -8.44 5.79
CA ALA A 148 15.49 -9.33 5.20
C ALA A 148 15.01 -9.93 3.87
N ALA A 149 13.75 -10.38 3.81
CA ALA A 149 13.17 -11.02 2.63
C ALA A 149 12.96 -10.04 1.47
N VAL A 150 12.56 -8.80 1.76
CA VAL A 150 12.26 -7.78 0.73
C VAL A 150 13.51 -7.05 0.26
N LYS A 151 14.55 -6.96 1.08
CA LYS A 151 15.80 -6.23 0.80
C LYS A 151 16.39 -6.43 -0.62
N PRO A 152 16.43 -7.66 -1.21
CA PRO A 152 17.01 -7.86 -2.54
C PRO A 152 16.22 -7.15 -3.66
N TYR A 153 14.97 -6.79 -3.42
CA TYR A 153 14.02 -6.22 -4.40
C TYR A 153 13.83 -4.72 -4.22
N THR A 154 14.42 -4.13 -3.16
CA THR A 154 14.28 -2.70 -2.86
C THR A 154 15.06 -1.83 -3.82
N VAL A 155 14.55 -0.62 -4.04
CA VAL A 155 15.25 0.47 -4.71
C VAL A 155 15.39 1.63 -3.74
N LYS A 156 16.44 2.44 -3.95
CA LYS A 156 16.83 3.49 -2.99
C LYS A 156 15.73 4.53 -2.77
N THR A 157 14.98 4.87 -3.81
CA THR A 157 13.91 5.88 -3.76
C THR A 157 12.95 5.67 -4.93
N GLY A 158 11.80 6.33 -4.87
CA GLY A 158 10.81 6.38 -5.95
C GLY A 158 10.46 7.81 -6.33
N THR A 159 9.44 7.92 -7.16
CA THR A 159 8.81 9.18 -7.56
C THR A 159 7.33 9.16 -7.14
N PRO A 160 6.58 10.26 -7.26
CA PRO A 160 5.14 10.25 -7.02
C PRO A 160 4.39 9.14 -7.78
N ALA A 161 4.86 8.72 -8.95
CA ALA A 161 4.26 7.66 -9.75
C ALA A 161 4.33 6.25 -9.09
N ALA A 162 5.19 6.07 -8.08
CA ALA A 162 5.26 4.82 -7.31
C ALA A 162 4.05 4.62 -6.38
N PHE A 163 3.34 5.69 -6.05
CA PHE A 163 2.21 5.70 -5.13
C PHE A 163 0.89 5.59 -5.89
N PHE A 164 -0.13 5.10 -5.21
CA PHE A 164 -1.50 5.24 -5.67
C PHE A 164 -1.96 6.71 -5.48
N SER A 165 -2.38 7.35 -6.55
CA SER A 165 -2.84 8.73 -6.53
C SER A 165 -3.96 8.92 -7.54
N GLU A 166 -5.06 9.55 -7.13
CA GLU A 166 -6.15 9.94 -8.02
C GLU A 166 -5.82 11.24 -8.78
N GLU A 167 -4.82 11.99 -8.32
CA GLU A 167 -4.38 13.26 -8.90
C GLU A 167 -3.12 13.14 -9.76
N GLY A 168 -2.73 11.92 -10.14
CA GLY A 168 -1.53 11.67 -10.95
C GLY A 168 -0.24 12.02 -10.21
N GLY A 169 -0.21 11.83 -8.88
CA GLY A 169 0.95 12.05 -8.02
C GLY A 169 1.13 13.47 -7.49
N ARG A 170 0.27 14.43 -7.88
CA ARG A 170 0.36 15.81 -7.39
C ARG A 170 0.11 15.97 -5.90
N ASP A 171 -0.62 15.03 -5.32
CA ASP A 171 -0.98 14.91 -3.92
C ASP A 171 0.09 14.17 -3.08
N ILE A 172 1.15 13.65 -3.71
CA ILE A 172 2.24 12.95 -3.03
C ILE A 172 3.34 13.92 -2.63
N GLN A 173 3.51 14.12 -1.34
CA GLN A 173 4.49 15.04 -0.79
C GLN A 173 5.91 14.46 -0.83
N LYS A 174 6.90 15.33 -1.01
CA LYS A 174 8.32 14.95 -1.02
C LYS A 174 8.74 14.29 0.31
N SER A 175 8.25 14.79 1.43
CA SER A 175 8.49 14.22 2.76
C SER A 175 8.04 12.77 2.89
N LEU A 176 6.93 12.39 2.24
CA LEU A 176 6.47 11.01 2.20
C LEU A 176 7.43 10.11 1.39
N ILE A 177 7.91 10.60 0.25
CA ILE A 177 8.91 9.87 -0.55
C ILE A 177 10.19 9.64 0.27
N GLU A 178 10.67 10.68 0.96
CA GLU A 178 11.84 10.60 1.83
C GLU A 178 11.61 9.65 3.01
N TYR A 179 10.41 9.66 3.60
CA TYR A 179 10.04 8.75 4.68
C TYR A 179 10.10 7.28 4.23
N VAL A 180 9.45 6.94 3.11
CA VAL A 180 9.45 5.56 2.59
C VAL A 180 10.86 5.11 2.19
N ALA A 181 11.66 6.00 1.59
CA ALA A 181 13.05 5.72 1.22
C ALA A 181 13.95 5.38 2.42
N ASN A 182 13.65 5.95 3.58
CA ASN A 182 14.44 5.79 4.80
C ASN A 182 13.71 4.96 5.88
N PHE A 183 12.59 4.31 5.55
CA PHE A 183 11.73 3.63 6.53
C PHE A 183 12.49 2.67 7.44
N VAL A 184 13.31 1.80 6.89
CA VAL A 184 14.10 0.83 7.68
C VAL A 184 15.05 1.55 8.64
N GLU A 185 15.65 2.67 8.22
CA GLU A 185 16.56 3.43 9.07
C GLU A 185 15.84 4.14 10.20
N ILE A 186 14.66 4.72 9.93
CA ILE A 186 13.97 5.63 10.89
C ILE A 186 12.81 4.99 11.66
N ALA A 187 12.29 3.85 11.20
CA ALA A 187 11.08 3.22 11.73
C ALA A 187 11.23 1.70 12.01
N ALA A 188 12.45 1.16 12.04
CA ALA A 188 12.68 -0.24 12.38
C ALA A 188 13.52 -0.42 13.65
N GLY A 189 13.53 -1.65 14.16
CA GLY A 189 14.25 -2.03 15.36
C GLY A 189 13.81 -1.22 16.57
N LYS A 190 14.73 -0.59 17.29
CA LYS A 190 14.42 0.23 18.49
C LYS A 190 13.54 1.45 18.20
N ARG A 191 13.42 1.88 16.94
CA ARG A 191 12.58 2.99 16.51
C ARG A 191 11.20 2.53 16.04
N PHE A 192 10.96 1.24 16.00
CA PHE A 192 9.68 0.69 15.59
C PHE A 192 8.57 1.15 16.53
N ASN A 193 7.63 1.89 15.99
CA ASN A 193 6.46 2.40 16.70
C ASN A 193 5.19 1.92 15.97
N PRO A 194 4.81 0.64 16.13
CA PRO A 194 3.65 0.10 15.45
C PRO A 194 2.38 0.85 15.87
N HIS A 195 1.59 1.25 14.91
CA HIS A 195 0.38 2.03 15.16
C HIS A 195 -0.66 1.86 14.06
N VAL A 196 -1.90 2.16 14.40
CA VAL A 196 -2.99 2.31 13.45
C VAL A 196 -3.24 3.80 13.22
N THR A 197 -3.01 4.28 12.01
CA THR A 197 -3.33 5.67 11.65
C THR A 197 -4.83 5.91 11.73
N ILE A 198 -5.24 7.01 12.35
CA ILE A 198 -6.64 7.37 12.58
C ILE A 198 -7.06 8.66 11.87
N GLY A 199 -6.18 9.31 11.15
CA GLY A 199 -6.52 10.49 10.33
C GLY A 199 -5.71 11.73 10.63
N VAL A 200 -6.06 12.82 9.96
CA VAL A 200 -5.43 14.13 10.08
C VAL A 200 -6.23 15.03 11.03
N GLY A 201 -5.56 15.79 11.86
CA GLY A 201 -6.16 16.80 12.72
C GLY A 201 -5.34 18.07 12.80
N THR A 202 -5.93 19.16 13.30
CA THR A 202 -5.16 20.36 13.66
C THR A 202 -4.29 20.06 14.88
N GLU A 203 -3.08 20.58 14.93
CA GLU A 203 -2.17 20.38 16.06
C GLU A 203 -2.82 20.72 17.40
N LYS A 204 -3.59 21.82 17.47
CA LYS A 204 -4.36 22.20 18.66
C LYS A 204 -5.30 21.11 19.14
N TYR A 205 -6.02 20.45 18.21
CA TYR A 205 -6.97 19.39 18.54
C TYR A 205 -6.26 18.09 18.91
N LEU A 206 -5.16 17.78 18.22
CA LEU A 206 -4.34 16.61 18.52
C LEU A 206 -3.73 16.69 19.91
N ASN A 207 -3.19 17.85 20.31
CA ASN A 207 -2.69 18.07 21.67
C ASN A 207 -3.80 17.90 22.73
N LYS A 208 -5.04 18.30 22.41
CA LYS A 208 -6.19 18.03 23.29
C LYS A 208 -6.45 16.53 23.45
N ILE A 209 -6.47 15.75 22.33
CA ILE A 209 -6.68 14.31 22.38
C ILE A 209 -5.57 13.61 23.17
N LEU A 210 -4.31 14.01 23.00
CA LEU A 210 -3.18 13.43 23.73
C LEU A 210 -3.25 13.66 25.24
N ALA A 211 -3.91 14.73 25.67
CA ALA A 211 -4.14 15.03 27.09
C ALA A 211 -5.32 14.26 27.71
N GLU A 212 -6.16 13.60 26.89
CA GLU A 212 -7.25 12.77 27.37
C GLU A 212 -6.74 11.43 27.91
N PRO A 213 -7.35 10.85 28.97
CA PRO A 213 -7.06 9.49 29.39
C PRO A 213 -7.27 8.51 28.22
N PHE A 214 -6.31 7.62 27.98
CA PHE A 214 -6.44 6.56 26.99
C PHE A 214 -6.73 5.24 27.70
N PRO A 215 -7.97 4.72 27.66
CA PRO A 215 -8.27 3.40 28.17
C PRO A 215 -7.62 2.36 27.24
N SER A 216 -6.52 1.76 27.69
CA SER A 216 -5.85 0.72 26.91
C SER A 216 -6.77 -0.48 26.69
N PHE A 217 -6.65 -1.12 25.53
CA PHE A 217 -7.43 -2.30 25.16
C PHE A 217 -6.56 -3.27 24.35
N THR A 218 -7.00 -4.52 24.24
CA THR A 218 -6.35 -5.53 23.42
C THR A 218 -7.10 -5.72 22.10
N PHE A 219 -6.35 -6.13 21.08
CA PHE A 219 -6.85 -6.51 19.77
C PHE A 219 -5.91 -7.55 19.15
N SER A 220 -6.33 -8.19 18.08
CA SER A 220 -5.50 -9.15 17.35
C SER A 220 -5.43 -8.78 15.88
N PRO A 221 -4.35 -9.14 15.17
CA PRO A 221 -4.37 -9.15 13.72
C PRO A 221 -5.43 -10.14 13.20
N ALA A 222 -6.28 -9.69 12.28
CA ALA A 222 -7.30 -10.52 11.63
C ALA A 222 -6.94 -10.85 10.18
N GLY A 223 -6.00 -10.11 9.59
CA GLY A 223 -5.52 -10.24 8.24
C GLY A 223 -4.11 -9.67 8.08
N ALA A 224 -3.56 -9.84 6.91
CA ALA A 224 -2.37 -9.14 6.45
C ALA A 224 -2.43 -8.97 4.94
N SER A 225 -1.95 -7.84 4.43
CA SER A 225 -1.93 -7.55 3.01
C SER A 225 -0.69 -6.76 2.62
N VAL A 226 -0.37 -6.81 1.33
CA VAL A 226 0.57 -5.87 0.69
C VAL A 226 -0.27 -4.82 -0.02
N TYR A 227 -0.06 -3.57 0.36
CA TYR A 227 -0.74 -2.42 -0.24
C TYR A 227 0.22 -1.59 -1.09
N GLN A 228 -0.31 -0.93 -2.12
CA GLN A 228 0.34 0.25 -2.68
C GLN A 228 -0.01 1.45 -1.79
N LEU A 229 1.03 2.16 -1.36
CA LEU A 229 0.89 3.37 -0.54
C LEU A 229 0.22 4.49 -1.32
N GLY A 230 -0.58 5.29 -0.63
CA GLY A 230 -1.12 6.55 -1.11
C GLY A 230 -0.65 7.75 -0.32
N THR A 231 -1.40 8.84 -0.40
CA THR A 231 -1.18 10.06 0.40
C THR A 231 -1.08 9.75 1.87
N PHE A 232 -0.24 10.48 2.60
CA PHE A 232 0.04 10.29 4.03
C PHE A 232 0.60 8.92 4.41
N GLY A 233 1.09 8.12 3.44
CA GLY A 233 1.55 6.76 3.70
C GLY A 233 0.42 5.78 4.05
N THR A 234 -0.80 6.06 3.59
CA THR A 234 -1.96 5.22 3.86
C THR A 234 -2.01 3.99 2.96
N ALA A 235 -2.59 2.89 3.43
CA ALA A 235 -2.89 1.70 2.64
C ALA A 235 -4.07 2.00 1.70
N ARG A 236 -3.77 2.28 0.42
CA ARG A 236 -4.77 2.74 -0.56
C ARG A 236 -5.26 1.66 -1.49
N LYS A 237 -4.37 0.91 -2.07
CA LYS A 237 -4.72 -0.14 -3.03
C LYS A 237 -4.14 -1.46 -2.56
N GLU A 238 -5.00 -2.41 -2.22
CA GLU A 238 -4.56 -3.76 -1.96
C GLU A 238 -3.95 -4.36 -3.24
N LEU A 239 -2.71 -4.79 -3.15
CA LEU A 239 -2.00 -5.49 -4.22
C LEU A 239 -2.14 -7.00 -4.04
N LYS A 240 -2.13 -7.46 -2.78
CA LYS A 240 -2.21 -8.87 -2.44
C LYS A 240 -2.67 -9.07 -1.00
N ALA A 241 -3.78 -9.76 -0.79
CA ALA A 241 -4.12 -10.34 0.51
C ALA A 241 -3.19 -11.52 0.78
N LEU A 242 -2.59 -11.56 1.98
CA LEU A 242 -1.68 -12.61 2.41
C LEU A 242 -2.46 -13.71 3.12
N THR A 243 -2.09 -14.96 2.86
CA THR A 243 -2.74 -16.10 3.49
C THR A 243 -2.20 -16.26 4.91
N LEU A 244 -3.06 -16.13 5.90
CA LEU A 244 -2.73 -16.43 7.29
C LEU A 244 -3.17 -17.86 7.59
N SER A 245 -2.23 -18.67 8.08
CA SER A 245 -2.58 -20.00 8.61
C SER A 245 -3.26 -19.84 9.97
N PRO A 246 -4.34 -20.58 10.26
CA PRO A 246 -4.99 -20.58 11.55
C PRO A 246 -4.10 -21.13 12.67
#